data_57194d85cf28d1ab5b79156ddbc3c9a7
#
_entry.id   57194d85cf28d1ab5b79156ddbc3c9a7
#
_cell.length_a   1.000
_cell.length_b   1.000
_cell.length_c   1.000
_cell.angle_alpha   90.00
_cell.angle_beta   90.00
_cell.angle_gamma   90.00
#
_symmetry.space_group_name_H-M   'P 1'
#
loop_
_entity.id
_entity.type
_entity.pdbx_description
1 polymer ?
#
loop_
_entity_poly.entity_id
_entity_poly.type
_entity_poly.pdbx_seq_one_letter_code
_entity_poly.pdbx_strand_id
1 'polypeptide(L)' 'MGDELIEVTEEQTLTREAAAARLRALADQLARHNQVEFVRDGLRYTAKVPAEVTLSVEVEIGDDGSEIEVEISW' A
#
# COMPACT_ATOMS: atom_id res chain seq x y z
N MET A 1 3.13 15.88 -16.42
CA MET A 1 3.55 15.22 -15.53
C MET A 1 3.88 15.84 -14.33
N GLY A 2 3.45 15.60 -13.30
CA GLY A 2 3.64 16.23 -12.07
C GLY A 2 4.85 15.73 -11.35
N ASP A 3 5.35 16.54 -10.47
CA ASP A 3 6.39 16.10 -9.58
C ASP A 3 5.75 15.34 -8.44
N GLU A 4 6.56 14.53 -7.80
CA GLU A 4 6.09 13.80 -6.64
C GLU A 4 5.96 14.78 -5.48
N LEU A 5 4.80 14.86 -4.89
CA LEU A 5 4.53 15.79 -3.80
C LEU A 5 4.79 15.18 -2.44
N ILE A 6 4.38 13.94 -2.23
CA ILE A 6 4.54 13.25 -0.96
C ILE A 6 4.84 11.80 -1.23
N GLU A 7 5.82 11.26 -0.55
CA GLU A 7 6.09 9.82 -0.59
C GLU A 7 6.29 9.33 0.83
N VAL A 8 5.56 8.31 1.21
CA VAL A 8 5.70 7.69 2.53
C VAL A 8 5.92 6.21 2.33
N THR A 9 7.02 5.71 2.86
CA THR A 9 7.36 4.31 2.76
C THR A 9 7.42 3.72 4.16
N GLU A 10 6.82 2.56 4.34
CA GLU A 10 6.85 1.86 5.59
C GLU A 10 7.33 0.45 5.34
N GLU A 11 8.37 0.05 6.04
CA GLU A 11 8.93 -1.28 5.86
C GLU A 11 9.14 -1.93 7.20
N GLN A 12 8.62 -3.14 7.37
CA GLN A 12 8.72 -3.86 8.63
C GLN A 12 8.94 -5.33 8.36
N THR A 13 9.68 -5.98 9.26
CA THR A 13 9.79 -7.43 9.22
C THR A 13 8.72 -8.00 10.14
N LEU A 14 7.80 -8.75 9.56
CA LEU A 14 6.61 -9.25 10.26
C LEU A 14 6.43 -10.72 9.97
N THR A 15 5.58 -11.38 10.76
CA THR A 15 5.13 -12.71 10.38
C THR A 15 4.23 -12.59 9.16
N ARG A 16 4.08 -13.68 8.43
CA ARG A 16 3.20 -13.74 7.26
C ARG A 16 1.77 -13.34 7.65
N GLU A 17 1.32 -13.79 8.81
CA GLU A 17 -0.04 -13.49 9.28
C GLU A 17 -0.21 -12.02 9.61
N ALA A 18 0.81 -11.41 10.22
CA ALA A 18 0.75 -9.98 10.52
C ALA A 18 0.78 -9.14 9.24
N ALA A 19 1.57 -9.56 8.25
CA ALA A 19 1.59 -8.89 6.97
C ALA A 19 0.23 -8.96 6.30
N ALA A 20 -0.41 -10.13 6.36
CA ALA A 20 -1.75 -10.29 5.80
C ALA A 20 -2.76 -9.39 6.50
N ALA A 21 -2.64 -9.24 7.83
CA ALA A 21 -3.55 -8.37 8.58
C ALA A 21 -3.40 -6.90 8.16
N ARG A 22 -2.15 -6.47 7.91
CA ARG A 22 -1.91 -5.11 7.44
C ARG A 22 -2.54 -4.87 6.07
N LEU A 23 -2.44 -5.85 5.19
CA LEU A 23 -3.05 -5.75 3.87
C LEU A 23 -4.57 -5.71 3.95
N ARG A 24 -5.16 -6.50 4.86
CA ARG A 24 -6.60 -6.49 5.04
C ARG A 24 -7.08 -5.14 5.53
N ALA A 25 -6.34 -4.51 6.45
CA ALA A 25 -6.71 -3.20 6.96
C ALA A 25 -6.69 -2.16 5.84
N LEU A 26 -5.70 -2.22 4.96
CA LEU A 26 -5.64 -1.32 3.82
C LEU A 26 -6.81 -1.57 2.87
N ALA A 27 -7.09 -2.84 2.60
CA ALA A 27 -8.20 -3.21 1.73
C ALA A 27 -9.54 -2.72 2.29
N ASP A 28 -9.70 -2.81 3.61
CA ASP A 28 -10.94 -2.34 4.25
C ASP A 28 -11.10 -0.83 4.11
N GLN A 29 -10.02 -0.07 4.22
CA GLN A 29 -10.11 1.36 4.01
C GLN A 29 -10.56 1.68 2.59
N LEU A 30 -9.97 1.00 1.61
CA LEU A 30 -10.35 1.22 0.21
C LEU A 30 -11.79 0.83 -0.07
N ALA A 31 -12.26 -0.24 0.58
CA ALA A 31 -13.63 -0.72 0.33
C ALA A 31 -14.69 0.17 0.94
N ARG A 32 -14.37 0.82 2.06
CA ARG A 32 -15.36 1.60 2.81
C ARG A 32 -15.29 3.09 2.60
N HIS A 33 -14.12 3.57 2.16
CA HIS A 33 -13.88 5.00 2.05
C HIS A 33 -13.24 5.30 0.72
N ASN A 34 -13.37 6.53 0.28
CA ASN A 34 -12.72 6.96 -0.95
C ASN A 34 -11.36 7.56 -0.64
N GLN A 35 -10.74 7.15 0.47
CA GLN A 35 -9.45 7.67 0.86
C GLN A 35 -8.73 6.69 1.76
N VAL A 36 -7.41 6.84 1.81
CA VAL A 36 -6.55 6.05 2.66
C VAL A 36 -5.81 6.99 3.59
N GLU A 37 -5.76 6.65 4.87
CA GLU A 37 -5.03 7.44 5.86
C GLU A 37 -3.78 6.71 6.27
N PHE A 38 -2.71 7.45 6.46
CA PHE A 38 -1.50 6.88 7.02
C PHE A 38 -0.80 7.92 7.88
N VAL A 39 -0.05 7.45 8.87
CA VAL A 39 0.59 8.32 9.85
C VAL A 39 2.09 8.04 9.84
N ARG A 40 2.88 9.07 9.79
CA ARG A 40 4.32 8.93 9.87
C ARG A 40 4.88 10.12 10.62
N ASP A 41 5.75 9.85 11.60
CA ASP A 41 6.41 10.88 12.40
C ASP A 41 5.40 11.82 13.05
N GLY A 42 4.27 11.28 13.50
CA GLY A 42 3.24 12.07 14.16
C GLY A 42 2.37 12.87 13.23
N LEU A 43 2.62 12.84 11.92
CA LEU A 43 1.80 13.55 10.95
C LEU A 43 0.85 12.58 10.26
N ARG A 44 -0.37 13.04 10.05
CA ARG A 44 -1.40 12.25 9.39
C ARG A 44 -1.53 12.71 7.95
N TYR A 45 -1.48 11.76 7.04
CA TYR A 45 -1.65 12.02 5.61
C TYR A 45 -2.89 11.29 5.12
N THR A 46 -3.58 11.91 4.19
CA THR A 46 -4.77 11.30 3.59
C THR A 46 -4.63 11.36 2.08
N ALA A 47 -4.79 10.23 1.43
CA ALA A 47 -4.78 10.16 -0.02
C ALA A 47 -6.19 9.80 -0.49
N LYS A 48 -6.75 10.62 -1.37
CA LYS A 48 -8.06 10.33 -1.95
C LYS A 48 -7.90 9.38 -3.11
N VAL A 49 -8.77 8.39 -3.18
CA VAL A 49 -8.69 7.34 -4.17
C VAL A 49 -9.97 7.38 -5.02
N PRO A 50 -9.85 7.52 -6.33
CA PRO A 50 -11.03 7.60 -7.19
C PRO A 50 -11.72 6.25 -7.32
N ALA A 51 -12.88 6.25 -7.96
CA ALA A 51 -13.69 5.05 -8.11
C ALA A 51 -13.00 3.98 -8.95
N GLU A 52 -12.17 4.40 -9.90
CA GLU A 52 -11.45 3.45 -10.75
C GLU A 52 -9.95 3.57 -10.55
N VAL A 53 -9.30 2.46 -10.37
CA VAL A 53 -7.85 2.42 -10.16
C VAL A 53 -7.27 1.28 -10.95
N THR A 54 -5.96 1.31 -11.13
CA THR A 54 -5.25 0.18 -11.73
C THR A 54 -4.59 -0.61 -10.62
N LEU A 55 -4.86 -1.91 -10.59
CA LEU A 55 -4.25 -2.82 -9.62
C LEU A 55 -3.25 -3.70 -10.34
N SER A 56 -2.04 -3.75 -9.84
CA SER A 56 -1.00 -4.62 -10.37
C SER A 56 -0.49 -5.51 -9.25
N VAL A 57 -0.41 -6.80 -9.51
CA VAL A 57 0.14 -7.76 -8.54
C VAL A 57 1.23 -8.53 -9.25
N GLU A 58 2.42 -8.53 -8.68
CA GLU A 58 3.54 -9.21 -9.27
C GLU A 58 4.15 -10.16 -8.26
N VAL A 59 4.49 -11.37 -8.69
CA VAL A 59 5.17 -12.35 -7.85
C VAL A 59 6.46 -12.73 -8.56
N GLU A 60 7.57 -12.60 -7.84
CA GLU A 60 8.87 -12.96 -8.40
C GLU A 60 9.54 -13.95 -7.46
N ILE A 61 9.97 -15.08 -8.00
CA ILE A 61 10.63 -16.11 -7.22
C ILE A 61 12.04 -16.27 -7.75
N GLY A 62 13.02 -16.08 -6.89
CA GLY A 62 14.42 -16.15 -7.29
C GLY A 62 15.24 -16.94 -6.29
N ASP A 63 16.47 -17.22 -6.66
CA ASP A 63 17.36 -17.98 -5.80
C ASP A 63 17.80 -17.17 -4.58
N ASP A 64 17.95 -15.87 -4.74
CA ASP A 64 18.44 -15.01 -3.67
C ASP A 64 17.33 -14.36 -2.88
N GLY A 65 16.11 -14.56 -3.23
CA GLY A 65 14.97 -13.98 -2.54
C GLY A 65 13.76 -13.96 -3.45
N SER A 66 12.59 -13.76 -2.82
CA SER A 66 11.34 -13.72 -3.55
C SER A 66 10.50 -12.57 -3.02
N GLU A 67 9.57 -12.09 -3.83
CA GLU A 67 8.72 -10.99 -3.38
C GLU A 67 7.36 -11.01 -4.05
N ILE A 68 6.40 -10.43 -3.35
CA ILE A 68 5.08 -10.17 -3.89
C ILE A 68 4.92 -8.66 -3.83
N GLU A 69 4.56 -8.05 -4.96
CA GLU A 69 4.40 -6.62 -5.03
C GLU A 69 2.98 -6.29 -5.42
N VAL A 70 2.35 -5.42 -4.67
CA VAL A 70 0.98 -4.98 -4.93
C VAL A 70 1.01 -3.48 -5.14
N GLU A 71 0.50 -3.02 -6.27
CA GLU A 71 0.50 -1.61 -6.58
C GLU A 71 -0.89 -1.18 -7.01
N ILE A 72 -1.39 -0.10 -6.43
CA ILE A 72 -2.65 0.51 -6.81
C ILE A 72 -2.32 1.92 -7.24
N SER A 73 -2.70 2.28 -8.44
CA SER A 73 -2.38 3.60 -8.97
C SER A 73 -3.55 4.22 -9.69
N TRP A 74 -3.52 5.53 -9.78
CA TRP A 74 -4.57 6.29 -10.48
C TRP A 74 -4.05 7.62 -10.98
#